data_fc08b26f00682af720ee88620bf7f8b0
#
_entry.id   fc08b26f00682af720ee88620bf7f8b0
#
_cell.length_a   1.000
_cell.length_b   1.000
_cell.length_c   1.000
_cell.angle_alpha   90.00
_cell.angle_beta   90.00
_cell.angle_gamma   90.00
#
_symmetry.space_group_name_H-M   'P 1'
#
loop_
_entity.id
_entity.type
_entity.pdbx_description
1 polymer ?
#
loop_
_entity_poly.entity_id
_entity_poly.type
_entity_poly.pdbx_seq_one_letter_code
_entity_poly.pdbx_strand_id
1 'polypeptide(L)'
;NVQAQEEVLKKENAELEKMQDNLIAKQSTVKQMLSDKKNEIAGIQKDIKKNASKLSALEQAAADAARKKQEAASSYSSGAGASVVSGNGTFTHPCPGYSRISSYFGYREQPLAGASTNHKGMDFAAPTGTPIYAAAGGTVVSAGYSGKAGNLIVINHGNGLSTYYMHCHKIYVRAGQKVSKGQNIAIVGTTGNSTGPHLHFQVMSGGVPVNPLKYL
;
A
#
# COMPACT_ATOMS: atom_id res chain seq x y z
N ASN A 1 2.57 28.71 70.15
CA ASN A 1 2.57 28.40 68.92
C ASN A 1 2.73 26.91 68.51
N VAL A 2 2.88 25.99 69.51
CA VAL A 2 2.87 24.53 69.24
C VAL A 2 1.47 24.09 68.74
N GLN A 3 0.40 24.60 69.34
CA GLN A 3 -0.98 24.27 68.95
C GLN A 3 -1.33 24.68 67.52
N ALA A 4 -0.81 25.79 67.01
CA ALA A 4 -1.02 26.18 65.60
C ALA A 4 -0.27 25.28 64.62
N GLN A 5 0.88 24.74 65.01
CA GLN A 5 1.62 23.79 64.20
C GLN A 5 0.94 22.40 64.18
N GLU A 6 0.33 21.99 65.26
CA GLU A 6 -0.44 20.73 65.35
C GLU A 6 -1.70 20.78 64.46
N GLU A 7 -2.40 21.94 64.41
CA GLU A 7 -3.54 22.10 63.50
C GLU A 7 -3.15 22.06 62.01
N VAL A 8 -2.01 22.68 61.66
CA VAL A 8 -1.48 22.62 60.29
C VAL A 8 -1.13 21.20 59.92
N LEU A 9 -0.42 20.48 60.79
CA LEU A 9 -0.06 19.07 60.54
C LEU A 9 -1.30 18.19 60.39
N LYS A 10 -2.35 18.39 61.18
CA LYS A 10 -3.62 17.64 61.03
C LYS A 10 -4.30 17.90 59.68
N LYS A 11 -4.27 19.14 59.18
CA LYS A 11 -4.82 19.50 57.87
C LYS A 11 -4.01 18.86 56.74
N GLU A 12 -2.69 18.95 56.83
CA GLU A 12 -1.80 18.35 55.81
C GLU A 12 -1.96 16.83 55.77
N ASN A 13 -2.05 16.14 56.92
CA ASN A 13 -2.30 14.71 56.97
C ASN A 13 -3.67 14.33 56.36
N ALA A 14 -4.72 15.12 56.63
CA ALA A 14 -6.03 14.85 56.03
C ALA A 14 -6.05 15.07 54.50
N GLU A 15 -5.26 16.03 53.99
CA GLU A 15 -5.09 16.21 52.56
C GLU A 15 -4.27 15.11 51.93
N LEU A 16 -3.22 14.61 52.59
CA LEU A 16 -2.43 13.45 52.16
C LEU A 16 -3.26 12.19 52.08
N GLU A 17 -4.12 11.92 53.08
CA GLU A 17 -5.04 10.77 53.05
C GLU A 17 -6.01 10.88 51.84
N LYS A 18 -6.61 12.04 51.61
CA LYS A 18 -7.46 12.25 50.43
C LYS A 18 -6.72 12.06 49.09
N MET A 19 -5.47 12.52 49.02
CA MET A 19 -4.65 12.29 47.82
C MET A 19 -4.31 10.83 47.62
N GLN A 20 -4.01 10.07 48.68
CA GLN A 20 -3.78 8.65 48.62
C GLN A 20 -5.02 7.88 48.12
N ASP A 21 -6.20 8.19 48.65
CA ASP A 21 -7.47 7.57 48.22
C ASP A 21 -7.77 7.86 46.73
N ASN A 22 -7.56 9.09 46.29
CA ASN A 22 -7.69 9.47 44.90
C ASN A 22 -6.70 8.73 43.98
N LEU A 23 -5.47 8.52 44.45
CA LEU A 23 -4.45 7.78 43.70
C LEU A 23 -4.81 6.31 43.57
N ILE A 24 -5.30 5.70 44.64
CA ILE A 24 -5.77 4.30 44.64
C ILE A 24 -6.96 4.12 43.69
N ALA A 25 -7.93 5.06 43.71
CA ALA A 25 -9.07 5.05 42.80
C ALA A 25 -8.63 5.16 41.33
N LYS A 26 -7.70 6.08 41.02
CA LYS A 26 -7.13 6.24 39.67
C LYS A 26 -6.37 5.00 39.22
N GLN A 27 -5.58 4.38 40.12
CA GLN A 27 -4.87 3.13 39.81
C GLN A 27 -5.84 1.99 39.47
N SER A 28 -6.94 1.88 40.20
CA SER A 28 -8.00 0.90 39.92
C SER A 28 -8.62 1.13 38.55
N THR A 29 -8.96 2.38 38.23
CA THR A 29 -9.54 2.77 36.92
C THR A 29 -8.57 2.44 35.79
N VAL A 30 -7.29 2.76 35.92
CA VAL A 30 -6.27 2.45 34.91
C VAL A 30 -6.09 0.94 34.72
N LYS A 31 -6.10 0.18 35.81
CA LYS A 31 -6.08 -1.30 35.75
C LYS A 31 -7.27 -1.85 34.96
N GLN A 32 -8.47 -1.33 35.21
CA GLN A 32 -9.67 -1.76 34.49
C GLN A 32 -9.56 -1.41 33.00
N MET A 33 -9.20 -0.16 32.66
CA MET A 33 -9.01 0.24 31.27
C MET A 33 -7.95 -0.61 30.54
N LEU A 34 -6.88 -0.99 31.22
CA LEU A 34 -5.84 -1.86 30.67
C LEU A 34 -6.36 -3.27 30.38
N SER A 35 -7.20 -3.80 31.27
CA SER A 35 -7.86 -5.10 31.09
C SER A 35 -8.81 -5.07 29.89
N ASP A 36 -9.63 -4.02 29.78
CA ASP A 36 -10.60 -3.86 28.70
C ASP A 36 -9.89 -3.72 27.34
N LYS A 37 -8.80 -2.94 27.30
CA LYS A 37 -7.98 -2.81 26.08
C LYS A 37 -7.28 -4.09 25.68
N LYS A 38 -6.83 -4.91 26.63
CA LYS A 38 -6.28 -6.25 26.34
C LYS A 38 -7.32 -7.17 25.72
N ASN A 39 -8.54 -7.14 26.23
CA ASN A 39 -9.64 -7.95 25.67
C ASN A 39 -10.04 -7.48 24.27
N GLU A 40 -10.08 -6.18 24.03
CA GLU A 40 -10.32 -5.58 22.69
C GLU A 40 -9.24 -6.02 21.69
N ILE A 41 -7.98 -5.93 22.07
CA ILE A 41 -6.84 -6.37 21.23
C ILE A 41 -6.94 -7.87 20.91
N ALA A 42 -7.26 -8.71 21.90
CA ALA A 42 -7.44 -10.14 21.65
C ALA A 42 -8.60 -10.44 20.69
N GLY A 43 -9.70 -9.68 20.77
CA GLY A 43 -10.81 -9.73 19.82
C GLY A 43 -10.37 -9.39 18.40
N ILE A 44 -9.69 -8.26 18.23
CA ILE A 44 -9.17 -7.79 16.94
C ILE A 44 -8.18 -8.82 16.35
N GLN A 45 -7.29 -9.38 17.14
CA GLN A 45 -6.35 -10.41 16.70
C GLN A 45 -7.06 -11.68 16.19
N LYS A 46 -8.14 -12.08 16.84
CA LYS A 46 -8.99 -13.21 16.41
C LYS A 46 -9.67 -12.91 15.06
N ASP A 47 -10.17 -11.68 14.88
CA ASP A 47 -10.79 -11.27 13.63
C ASP A 47 -9.79 -11.14 12.49
N ILE A 48 -8.58 -10.65 12.75
CA ILE A 48 -7.48 -10.62 11.78
C ILE A 48 -7.15 -12.04 11.32
N LYS A 49 -7.01 -12.99 12.25
CA LYS A 49 -6.72 -14.39 11.92
C LYS A 49 -7.85 -15.04 11.09
N LYS A 50 -9.11 -14.76 11.43
CA LYS A 50 -10.28 -15.24 10.69
C LYS A 50 -10.35 -14.65 9.29
N ASN A 51 -10.05 -13.37 9.15
CA ASN A 51 -10.06 -12.68 7.85
C ASN A 51 -8.87 -13.12 6.97
N ALA A 52 -7.70 -13.36 7.55
CA ALA A 52 -6.55 -13.93 6.84
C ALA A 52 -6.86 -15.32 6.27
N SER A 53 -7.55 -16.18 7.04
CA SER A 53 -7.97 -17.50 6.54
C SER A 53 -9.01 -17.40 5.41
N LYS A 54 -9.95 -16.46 5.50
CA LYS A 54 -10.92 -16.20 4.43
C LYS A 54 -10.24 -15.65 3.17
N LEU A 55 -9.27 -14.77 3.33
CA LEU A 55 -8.51 -14.20 2.21
C LEU A 55 -7.73 -15.29 1.48
N SER A 56 -7.04 -16.17 2.22
CA SER A 56 -6.31 -17.31 1.64
C SER A 56 -7.24 -18.25 0.85
N ALA A 57 -8.43 -18.54 1.38
CA ALA A 57 -9.42 -19.38 0.68
C ALA A 57 -9.95 -18.70 -0.60
N LEU A 58 -10.17 -17.39 -0.56
CA LEU A 58 -10.59 -16.60 -1.74
C LEU A 58 -9.49 -16.51 -2.80
N GLU A 59 -8.24 -16.33 -2.38
CA GLU A 59 -7.08 -16.33 -3.28
C GLU A 59 -6.92 -17.69 -3.98
N GLN A 60 -7.14 -18.78 -3.26
CA GLN A 60 -7.07 -20.14 -3.79
C GLN A 60 -8.22 -20.40 -4.78
N ALA A 61 -9.45 -19.99 -4.44
CA ALA A 61 -10.59 -20.09 -5.34
C ALA A 61 -10.43 -19.23 -6.61
N ALA A 62 -9.84 -18.03 -6.48
CA ALA A 62 -9.54 -17.17 -7.62
C ALA A 62 -8.45 -17.79 -8.53
N ALA A 63 -7.42 -18.41 -7.96
CA ALA A 63 -6.38 -19.10 -8.69
C ALA A 63 -6.95 -20.34 -9.45
N ASP A 64 -7.83 -21.10 -8.82
CA ASP A 64 -8.49 -22.25 -9.45
C ASP A 64 -9.46 -21.82 -10.57
N ALA A 65 -10.18 -20.72 -10.38
CA ALA A 65 -11.04 -20.14 -11.42
C ALA A 65 -10.23 -19.61 -12.61
N ALA A 66 -9.08 -18.98 -12.35
CA ALA A 66 -8.16 -18.51 -13.38
C ALA A 66 -7.58 -19.71 -14.18
N ARG A 67 -7.22 -20.80 -13.50
CA ARG A 67 -6.72 -22.02 -14.14
C ARG A 67 -7.78 -22.67 -15.04
N LYS A 68 -9.02 -22.82 -14.57
CA LYS A 68 -10.13 -23.33 -15.36
C LYS A 68 -10.43 -22.46 -16.59
N LYS A 69 -10.30 -21.14 -16.45
CA LYS A 69 -10.48 -20.19 -17.56
C LYS A 69 -9.36 -20.31 -18.60
N GLN A 70 -8.15 -20.62 -18.17
CA GLN A 70 -6.98 -20.83 -19.02
C GLN A 70 -7.05 -22.18 -19.77
N GLU A 71 -7.53 -23.22 -19.11
CA GLU A 71 -7.80 -24.54 -19.72
C GLU A 71 -8.91 -24.44 -20.76
N ALA A 72 -9.98 -23.68 -20.51
CA ALA A 72 -11.03 -23.41 -21.48
C ALA A 72 -10.58 -22.54 -22.67
N ALA A 73 -9.63 -21.60 -22.45
CA ALA A 73 -9.09 -20.75 -23.52
C ALA A 73 -8.08 -21.49 -24.43
N SER A 74 -7.37 -22.48 -23.89
CA SER A 74 -6.41 -23.27 -24.67
C SER A 74 -7.09 -24.21 -25.68
N SER A 75 -8.36 -24.55 -25.48
CA SER A 75 -9.16 -25.35 -26.42
C SER A 75 -9.74 -24.55 -27.61
N TYR A 76 -9.56 -23.21 -27.65
CA TYR A 76 -10.19 -22.32 -28.65
C TYR A 76 -9.21 -21.49 -29.48
N SER A 77 -7.91 -21.78 -29.47
CA SER A 77 -6.93 -20.97 -30.18
C SER A 77 -6.19 -21.72 -31.30
N SER A 78 -6.77 -21.64 -32.47
CA SER A 78 -5.99 -21.59 -33.72
C SER A 78 -6.37 -20.28 -34.43
N GLY A 79 -5.56 -19.22 -34.25
CA GLY A 79 -5.70 -17.97 -35.02
C GLY A 79 -5.15 -16.73 -34.33
N ALA A 80 -3.98 -16.29 -34.81
CA ALA A 80 -3.45 -14.93 -34.77
C ALA A 80 -3.10 -14.29 -33.40
N GLY A 81 -1.84 -14.35 -33.06
CA GLY A 81 -0.93 -13.36 -32.53
C GLY A 81 -1.42 -12.18 -31.68
N ALA A 82 -1.55 -12.37 -30.35
CA ALA A 82 -1.20 -11.34 -29.39
C ALA A 82 -0.52 -12.04 -28.21
N SER A 83 0.77 -11.85 -28.07
CA SER A 83 1.54 -12.36 -26.93
C SER A 83 1.00 -11.74 -25.65
N VAL A 84 0.13 -12.47 -24.97
CA VAL A 84 -0.40 -12.10 -23.66
C VAL A 84 0.62 -12.53 -22.63
N VAL A 85 1.24 -11.57 -21.99
CA VAL A 85 2.16 -11.81 -20.86
C VAL A 85 1.33 -12.26 -19.67
N SER A 86 1.33 -13.54 -19.33
CA SER A 86 0.74 -14.04 -18.10
C SER A 86 1.62 -13.61 -16.91
N GLY A 87 0.98 -13.06 -15.87
CA GLY A 87 1.69 -12.55 -14.71
C GLY A 87 2.18 -13.65 -13.76
N ASN A 88 3.34 -14.20 -14.05
CA ASN A 88 4.08 -15.12 -13.17
C ASN A 88 5.58 -14.78 -13.19
N GLY A 89 5.95 -13.62 -12.68
CA GLY A 89 7.34 -13.18 -12.57
C GLY A 89 7.97 -12.75 -13.91
N THR A 90 7.17 -12.36 -14.89
CA THR A 90 7.61 -12.05 -16.26
C THR A 90 7.65 -10.56 -16.58
N PHE A 91 7.41 -9.68 -15.60
CA PHE A 91 7.59 -8.25 -15.80
C PHE A 91 9.08 -7.92 -15.79
N THR A 92 9.50 -7.01 -16.66
CA THR A 92 10.79 -6.36 -16.50
C THR A 92 10.67 -5.27 -15.44
N HIS A 93 11.77 -5.01 -14.72
CA HIS A 93 11.77 -3.96 -13.71
C HIS A 93 11.45 -2.59 -14.35
N PRO A 94 10.43 -1.85 -13.85
CA PRO A 94 9.98 -0.61 -14.49
C PRO A 94 10.96 0.55 -14.31
N CYS A 95 11.85 0.49 -13.32
CA CYS A 95 12.84 1.52 -13.02
C CYS A 95 14.17 0.88 -12.58
N PRO A 96 14.95 0.29 -13.48
CA PRO A 96 16.19 -0.43 -13.10
C PRO A 96 17.27 0.51 -12.54
N GLY A 97 17.17 1.82 -12.76
CA GLY A 97 18.05 2.84 -12.18
C GLY A 97 17.65 3.35 -10.80
N TYR A 98 16.75 2.65 -10.09
CA TYR A 98 16.40 3.03 -8.72
C TYR A 98 17.56 2.78 -7.74
N SER A 99 17.63 3.61 -6.68
CA SER A 99 18.65 3.47 -5.63
C SER A 99 18.18 2.60 -4.46
N ARG A 100 16.90 2.66 -4.14
CA ARG A 100 16.27 1.87 -3.07
C ARG A 100 14.75 1.81 -3.23
N ILE A 101 14.12 0.83 -2.62
CA ILE A 101 12.67 0.82 -2.41
C ILE A 101 12.39 1.74 -1.21
N SER A 102 11.69 2.86 -1.44
CA SER A 102 11.37 3.82 -0.38
C SER A 102 10.05 3.51 0.32
N SER A 103 9.15 2.75 -0.31
CA SER A 103 7.92 2.26 0.31
C SER A 103 7.41 0.99 -0.36
N TYR A 104 7.05 0.01 0.47
CA TYR A 104 6.47 -1.25 0.02
C TYR A 104 4.96 -1.17 -0.11
N PHE A 105 4.38 -2.14 -0.82
CA PHE A 105 2.95 -2.37 -0.90
C PHE A 105 2.36 -2.74 0.46
N GLY A 106 1.17 -2.20 0.79
CA GLY A 106 0.44 -2.51 2.01
C GLY A 106 0.43 -1.37 3.01
N TYR A 107 0.29 -1.71 4.30
CA TYR A 107 0.21 -0.70 5.36
C TYR A 107 1.54 0.01 5.56
N ARG A 108 1.47 1.34 5.67
CA ARG A 108 2.60 2.21 6.04
C ARG A 108 2.12 3.40 6.85
N GLU A 109 3.01 4.03 7.61
CA GLU A 109 2.74 5.35 8.18
C GLU A 109 2.50 6.37 7.06
N GLN A 110 1.67 7.37 7.34
CA GLN A 110 1.33 8.38 6.36
C GLN A 110 2.55 9.28 6.06
N PRO A 111 3.14 9.23 4.85
CA PRO A 111 4.38 9.95 4.55
C PRO A 111 4.19 11.46 4.43
N LEU A 112 2.97 11.92 4.09
CA LEU A 112 2.58 13.34 4.06
C LEU A 112 1.05 13.47 4.11
N ALA A 113 0.56 14.67 4.45
CA ALA A 113 -0.87 14.95 4.53
C ALA A 113 -1.61 14.60 3.23
N GLY A 114 -2.66 13.80 3.33
CA GLY A 114 -3.47 13.34 2.21
C GLY A 114 -2.91 12.15 1.43
N ALA A 115 -1.76 11.60 1.80
CA ALA A 115 -1.30 10.31 1.31
C ALA A 115 -2.01 9.15 2.04
N SER A 116 -2.13 8.00 1.38
CA SER A 116 -2.76 6.82 1.96
C SER A 116 -1.82 6.06 2.89
N THR A 117 -2.36 5.58 4.01
CA THR A 117 -1.71 4.59 4.89
C THR A 117 -1.75 3.18 4.32
N ASN A 118 -2.65 2.91 3.36
CA ASN A 118 -2.68 1.68 2.60
C ASN A 118 -2.08 1.92 1.21
N HIS A 119 -0.82 1.56 1.04
CA HIS A 119 -0.06 1.78 -0.18
C HIS A 119 -0.41 0.74 -1.24
N LYS A 120 -0.98 1.20 -2.35
CA LYS A 120 -1.51 0.33 -3.43
C LYS A 120 -0.46 -0.10 -4.45
N GLY A 121 0.80 0.30 -4.27
CA GLY A 121 1.92 0.00 -5.16
C GLY A 121 3.23 -0.09 -4.40
N MET A 122 4.32 0.14 -5.09
CA MET A 122 5.67 0.25 -4.53
C MET A 122 6.33 1.53 -5.03
N ASP A 123 7.12 2.15 -4.17
CA ASP A 123 7.85 3.37 -4.48
C ASP A 123 9.34 3.06 -4.67
N PHE A 124 9.83 3.29 -5.87
CA PHE A 124 11.24 3.14 -6.25
C PHE A 124 11.90 4.52 -6.29
N ALA A 125 12.69 4.84 -5.26
CA ALA A 125 13.43 6.10 -5.18
C ALA A 125 14.51 6.14 -6.26
N ALA A 126 14.48 7.16 -7.10
CA ALA A 126 15.44 7.37 -8.18
C ALA A 126 15.55 8.87 -8.49
N PRO A 127 16.68 9.37 -8.96
CA PRO A 127 16.83 10.76 -9.38
C PRO A 127 15.81 11.14 -10.46
N THR A 128 15.38 12.41 -10.46
CA THR A 128 14.57 12.96 -11.56
C THR A 128 15.32 12.77 -12.88
N GLY A 129 14.61 12.29 -13.91
CA GLY A 129 15.19 11.98 -15.21
C GLY A 129 15.58 10.52 -15.41
N THR A 130 15.59 9.69 -14.35
CA THR A 130 15.82 8.24 -14.49
C THR A 130 14.77 7.62 -15.42
N PRO A 131 15.15 6.81 -16.42
CA PRO A 131 14.21 6.20 -17.35
C PRO A 131 13.21 5.25 -16.65
N ILE A 132 11.95 5.30 -17.10
CA ILE A 132 10.87 4.40 -16.73
C ILE A 132 10.48 3.56 -17.94
N TYR A 133 10.40 2.24 -17.74
CA TYR A 133 10.11 1.28 -18.78
C TYR A 133 8.78 0.58 -18.56
N ALA A 134 8.10 0.23 -19.65
CA ALA A 134 6.90 -0.60 -19.60
C ALA A 134 7.25 -2.00 -19.05
N ALA A 135 6.66 -2.39 -17.94
CA ALA A 135 6.95 -3.67 -17.27
C ALA A 135 6.59 -4.86 -18.14
N ALA A 136 5.55 -4.72 -18.98
CA ALA A 136 5.13 -5.69 -19.98
C ALA A 136 4.59 -4.98 -21.23
N GLY A 137 4.44 -5.71 -22.34
CA GLY A 137 3.76 -5.22 -23.53
C GLY A 137 2.27 -4.98 -23.27
N GLY A 138 1.66 -4.04 -23.97
CA GLY A 138 0.24 -3.71 -23.79
C GLY A 138 -0.21 -2.47 -24.54
N THR A 139 -1.39 -1.97 -24.16
CA THR A 139 -1.96 -0.73 -24.71
C THR A 139 -2.06 0.32 -23.61
N VAL A 140 -1.56 1.50 -23.87
CA VAL A 140 -1.68 2.65 -22.96
C VAL A 140 -3.16 3.07 -22.88
N VAL A 141 -3.75 2.96 -21.71
CA VAL A 141 -5.16 3.36 -21.45
C VAL A 141 -5.23 4.83 -21.10
N SER A 142 -4.25 5.34 -20.35
CA SER A 142 -4.17 6.74 -19.94
C SER A 142 -2.73 7.20 -19.91
N ALA A 143 -2.49 8.45 -20.33
CA ALA A 143 -1.20 9.12 -20.24
C ALA A 143 -1.43 10.62 -20.09
N GLY A 144 -1.12 11.20 -18.92
CA GLY A 144 -1.32 12.61 -18.63
C GLY A 144 -1.34 12.93 -17.14
N TYR A 145 -1.65 14.17 -16.79
CA TYR A 145 -1.72 14.62 -15.40
C TYR A 145 -3.02 14.18 -14.73
N SER A 146 -2.93 13.58 -13.54
CA SER A 146 -4.08 13.05 -12.78
C SER A 146 -3.96 13.38 -11.28
N GLY A 147 -4.23 14.62 -10.92
CA GLY A 147 -4.32 15.07 -9.52
C GLY A 147 -3.18 14.60 -8.63
N LYS A 148 -3.49 13.81 -7.59
CA LYS A 148 -2.49 13.30 -6.62
C LYS A 148 -1.45 12.36 -7.25
N ALA A 149 -1.78 11.66 -8.32
CA ALA A 149 -0.85 10.79 -9.02
C ALA A 149 0.19 11.56 -9.87
N GLY A 150 -0.04 12.86 -10.09
CA GLY A 150 0.79 13.66 -10.96
C GLY A 150 0.70 13.20 -12.41
N ASN A 151 1.81 13.20 -13.12
CA ASN A 151 1.88 12.61 -14.45
C ASN A 151 1.82 11.09 -14.34
N LEU A 152 0.74 10.51 -14.86
CA LEU A 152 0.35 9.11 -14.75
C LEU A 152 0.34 8.44 -16.12
N ILE A 153 0.87 7.23 -16.19
CA ILE A 153 0.64 6.30 -17.30
C ILE A 153 -0.08 5.06 -16.74
N VAL A 154 -1.08 4.59 -17.47
CA VAL A 154 -1.75 3.31 -17.21
C VAL A 154 -1.63 2.45 -18.46
N ILE A 155 -1.11 1.23 -18.31
CA ILE A 155 -0.98 0.26 -19.39
C ILE A 155 -1.86 -0.95 -19.07
N ASN A 156 -2.72 -1.32 -20.01
CA ASN A 156 -3.49 -2.57 -19.97
C ASN A 156 -2.70 -3.67 -20.71
N HIS A 157 -2.41 -4.76 -20.01
CA HIS A 157 -1.65 -5.89 -20.53
C HIS A 157 -2.55 -7.05 -20.99
N GLY A 158 -3.87 -6.91 -20.88
CA GLY A 158 -4.83 -7.99 -21.10
C GLY A 158 -5.07 -8.83 -19.84
N ASN A 159 -6.00 -9.80 -19.93
CA ASN A 159 -6.35 -10.75 -18.84
C ASN A 159 -6.64 -10.11 -17.48
N GLY A 160 -7.17 -8.88 -17.47
CA GLY A 160 -7.45 -8.11 -16.24
C GLY A 160 -6.21 -7.54 -15.57
N LEU A 161 -5.04 -7.59 -16.20
CA LEU A 161 -3.78 -7.10 -15.67
C LEU A 161 -3.48 -5.70 -16.22
N SER A 162 -3.17 -4.75 -15.33
CA SER A 162 -2.70 -3.42 -15.73
C SER A 162 -1.65 -2.88 -14.77
N THR A 163 -0.80 -1.98 -15.27
CA THR A 163 0.25 -1.31 -14.50
C THR A 163 0.09 0.20 -14.54
N TYR A 164 0.44 0.83 -13.43
CA TYR A 164 0.37 2.27 -13.21
C TYR A 164 1.75 2.80 -12.89
N TYR A 165 2.12 3.91 -13.53
CA TYR A 165 3.40 4.60 -13.36
C TYR A 165 3.08 6.05 -13.02
N MET A 166 3.35 6.46 -11.76
CA MET A 166 2.94 7.77 -11.25
C MET A 166 4.15 8.64 -10.93
N HIS A 167 3.88 9.92 -10.71
CA HIS A 167 4.83 10.98 -10.36
C HIS A 167 5.88 11.25 -11.44
N CYS A 168 5.63 10.84 -12.70
CA CYS A 168 6.55 11.03 -13.81
C CYS A 168 6.87 12.52 -14.03
N HIS A 169 8.12 12.82 -14.39
CA HIS A 169 8.52 14.16 -14.83
C HIS A 169 8.01 14.45 -16.24
N LYS A 170 8.26 13.52 -17.16
CA LYS A 170 7.84 13.63 -18.57
C LYS A 170 7.35 12.26 -19.05
N ILE A 171 6.27 12.30 -19.84
CA ILE A 171 5.66 11.13 -20.48
C ILE A 171 6.05 11.13 -21.95
N TYR A 172 6.36 9.96 -22.52
CA TYR A 172 6.77 9.76 -23.92
C TYR A 172 5.75 9.01 -24.76
N VAL A 173 4.65 8.57 -24.14
CA VAL A 173 3.58 7.80 -24.78
C VAL A 173 2.25 8.49 -24.64
N ARG A 174 1.25 8.10 -25.45
CA ARG A 174 -0.12 8.64 -25.43
C ARG A 174 -1.14 7.52 -25.27
N ALA A 175 -2.35 7.88 -24.83
CA ALA A 175 -3.46 6.94 -24.77
C ALA A 175 -3.74 6.32 -26.16
N GLY A 176 -4.08 5.03 -26.18
CA GLY A 176 -4.26 4.22 -27.38
C GLY A 176 -2.96 3.65 -27.98
N GLN A 177 -1.79 4.10 -27.55
CA GLN A 177 -0.52 3.61 -28.07
C GLN A 177 -0.23 2.19 -27.57
N LYS A 178 0.20 1.30 -28.47
CA LYS A 178 0.77 0.00 -28.11
C LYS A 178 2.23 0.18 -27.68
N VAL A 179 2.64 -0.49 -26.63
CA VAL A 179 4.01 -0.49 -26.11
C VAL A 179 4.52 -1.90 -25.95
N SER A 180 5.82 -2.09 -26.16
CA SER A 180 6.51 -3.34 -25.92
C SER A 180 7.05 -3.41 -24.49
N LYS A 181 7.24 -4.62 -23.94
CA LYS A 181 7.98 -4.83 -22.69
C LYS A 181 9.37 -4.21 -22.79
N GLY A 182 9.77 -3.43 -21.76
CA GLY A 182 11.06 -2.74 -21.74
C GLY A 182 11.13 -1.48 -22.60
N GLN A 183 10.03 -1.04 -23.22
CA GLN A 183 10.00 0.24 -23.93
C GLN A 183 10.10 1.39 -22.92
N ASN A 184 10.95 2.38 -23.19
CA ASN A 184 11.00 3.62 -22.40
C ASN A 184 9.69 4.41 -22.63
N ILE A 185 8.93 4.65 -21.55
CA ILE A 185 7.62 5.31 -21.58
C ILE A 185 7.60 6.66 -20.88
N ALA A 186 8.56 6.90 -19.97
CA ALA A 186 8.63 8.13 -19.18
C ALA A 186 10.00 8.27 -18.49
N ILE A 187 10.14 9.33 -17.71
CA ILE A 187 11.23 9.52 -16.76
C ILE A 187 10.69 9.85 -15.37
N VAL A 188 11.42 9.43 -14.33
CA VAL A 188 11.12 9.67 -12.92
C VAL A 188 11.02 11.17 -12.63
N GLY A 189 10.08 11.54 -11.78
CA GLY A 189 9.88 12.89 -11.29
C GLY A 189 9.34 12.92 -9.87
N THR A 190 8.66 14.02 -9.54
CA THR A 190 8.04 14.26 -8.23
C THR A 190 6.73 15.05 -8.41
N THR A 191 6.00 14.80 -9.50
CA THR A 191 4.74 15.49 -9.80
C THR A 191 3.59 14.94 -8.96
N GLY A 192 2.56 15.77 -8.70
CA GLY A 192 1.43 15.39 -7.86
C GLY A 192 1.78 15.36 -6.36
N ASN A 193 1.19 14.43 -5.61
CA ASN A 193 1.39 14.29 -4.16
C ASN A 193 2.60 13.37 -3.87
N SER A 194 3.79 13.94 -3.85
CA SER A 194 5.06 13.23 -3.72
C SER A 194 5.99 13.95 -2.74
N THR A 195 6.73 13.19 -1.92
CA THR A 195 7.73 13.70 -0.97
C THR A 195 9.13 13.91 -1.55
N GLY A 196 9.34 13.45 -2.78
CA GLY A 196 10.64 13.52 -3.47
C GLY A 196 10.66 12.63 -4.70
N PRO A 197 11.74 12.67 -5.51
CA PRO A 197 11.79 11.95 -6.77
C PRO A 197 11.71 10.43 -6.57
N HIS A 198 10.69 9.80 -7.15
CA HIS A 198 10.49 8.35 -7.17
C HIS A 198 9.52 7.94 -8.27
N LEU A 199 9.54 6.68 -8.65
CA LEU A 199 8.48 6.03 -9.38
C LEU A 199 7.54 5.33 -8.39
N HIS A 200 6.27 5.71 -8.33
CA HIS A 200 5.23 4.86 -7.76
C HIS A 200 4.78 3.87 -8.84
N PHE A 201 5.01 2.59 -8.60
CA PHE A 201 4.62 1.50 -9.49
C PHE A 201 3.54 0.64 -8.85
N GLN A 202 2.41 0.50 -9.54
CA GLN A 202 1.27 -0.28 -9.04
C GLN A 202 0.85 -1.30 -10.08
N VAL A 203 0.52 -2.52 -9.62
CA VAL A 203 -0.06 -3.59 -10.42
C VAL A 203 -1.50 -3.81 -10.01
N MET A 204 -2.38 -3.87 -10.99
CA MET A 204 -3.78 -4.22 -10.80
C MET A 204 -4.06 -5.57 -11.44
N SER A 205 -4.73 -6.45 -10.72
CA SER A 205 -5.20 -7.74 -11.23
C SER A 205 -6.70 -7.86 -10.95
N GLY A 206 -7.50 -8.02 -12.00
CA GLY A 206 -8.96 -8.06 -11.88
C GLY A 206 -9.58 -6.79 -11.28
N GLY A 207 -8.95 -5.61 -11.44
CA GLY A 207 -9.40 -4.35 -10.87
C GLY A 207 -8.97 -4.12 -9.42
N VAL A 208 -8.21 -5.04 -8.79
CA VAL A 208 -7.72 -4.94 -7.42
C VAL A 208 -6.21 -4.69 -7.41
N PRO A 209 -5.67 -3.76 -6.57
CA PRO A 209 -4.24 -3.60 -6.40
C PRO A 209 -3.61 -4.85 -5.77
N VAL A 210 -2.52 -5.32 -6.34
CA VAL A 210 -1.77 -6.48 -5.86
C VAL A 210 -0.30 -6.12 -5.64
N ASN A 211 0.39 -6.88 -4.78
CA ASN A 211 1.79 -6.64 -4.49
C ASN A 211 2.66 -6.79 -5.75
N PRO A 212 3.34 -5.71 -6.22
CA PRO A 212 4.14 -5.74 -7.44
C PRO A 212 5.32 -6.73 -7.40
N LEU A 213 5.85 -7.07 -6.23
CA LEU A 213 6.94 -8.05 -6.08
C LEU A 213 6.59 -9.45 -6.58
N LYS A 214 5.29 -9.76 -6.73
CA LYS A 214 4.86 -11.04 -7.30
C LYS A 214 5.09 -11.13 -8.82
N TYR A 215 5.42 -10.01 -9.47
CA TYR A 215 5.53 -9.87 -10.92
C TYR A 215 6.93 -9.44 -11.39
N LEU A 216 7.73 -8.85 -10.50
CA LEU A 216 9.09 -8.31 -10.75
C LEU A 216 10.20 -9.34 -10.55
#